data_8ad0d2a27263016567c3f224637d9b70
#
_entry.id   8ad0d2a27263016567c3f224637d9b70
#
_cell.length_a   1.000
_cell.length_b   1.000
_cell.length_c   1.000
_cell.angle_alpha   90.00
_cell.angle_beta   90.00
_cell.angle_gamma   90.00
#
_symmetry.space_group_name_H-M   'P 1'
#
loop_
_entity.id
_entity.type
_entity.pdbx_description
1 polymer ?
#
loop_
_entity_poly.entity_id
_entity_poly.type
_entity_poly.pdbx_seq_one_letter_code
_entity_poly.pdbx_strand_id
1 'polypeptide(L)'
;VISVDPEVMEQLKSKAPQATELLRQLANPNRLLILCHIAQEERSVGQLEQDLGIRQPGLSQQLAELRQSGLVKTRRESRSIFYSIADDRAEAVMAMLYEIFCKDARALTRKVRDAAPATVPGGEGDAARFARIIPDR
;
A
#
# COMPACT_ATOMS: atom_id res chain seq x y z
N VAL A 1 -23.24 2.03 0.54
CA VAL A 1 -23.23 3.33 -0.14
C VAL A 1 -22.47 4.33 0.71
N ILE A 2 -21.55 5.05 0.08
CA ILE A 2 -20.80 6.10 0.73
C ILE A 2 -21.51 7.42 0.44
N SER A 3 -21.89 8.13 1.50
CA SER A 3 -22.43 9.47 1.37
C SER A 3 -21.28 10.47 1.37
N VAL A 4 -21.15 11.24 0.32
CA VAL A 4 -20.07 12.21 0.17
C VAL A 4 -20.67 13.61 0.17
N ASP A 5 -20.18 14.40 1.12
CA ASP A 5 -20.52 15.80 1.27
C ASP A 5 -20.08 16.56 -0.01
N PRO A 6 -20.84 17.59 -0.46
CA PRO A 6 -20.44 18.40 -1.62
C PRO A 6 -19.05 19.00 -1.51
N GLU A 7 -18.67 19.44 -0.33
CA GLU A 7 -17.34 20.01 -0.08
C GLU A 7 -16.25 18.96 -0.26
N VAL A 8 -16.50 17.76 0.24
CA VAL A 8 -15.59 16.61 0.06
C VAL A 8 -15.51 16.24 -1.41
N MET A 9 -16.62 16.31 -2.13
CA MET A 9 -16.64 16.04 -3.56
C MET A 9 -15.76 17.03 -4.35
N GLU A 10 -15.79 18.31 -3.98
CA GLU A 10 -14.92 19.31 -4.62
C GLU A 10 -13.44 19.01 -4.35
N GLN A 11 -13.11 18.63 -3.12
CA GLN A 11 -11.76 18.21 -2.79
C GLN A 11 -11.34 16.99 -3.61
N LEU A 12 -12.24 16.02 -3.73
CA LEU A 12 -11.96 14.81 -4.50
C LEU A 12 -11.71 15.15 -5.98
N LYS A 13 -12.49 16.05 -6.55
CA LYS A 13 -12.27 16.50 -7.94
C LYS A 13 -10.87 17.07 -8.13
N SER A 14 -10.40 17.89 -7.19
CA SER A 14 -9.07 18.49 -7.28
C SER A 14 -7.95 17.48 -7.08
N LYS A 15 -8.22 16.39 -6.34
CA LYS A 15 -7.25 15.36 -6.03
C LYS A 15 -7.32 14.13 -6.95
N ALA A 16 -8.36 14.07 -7.79
CA ALA A 16 -8.57 12.91 -8.65
C ALA A 16 -7.37 12.55 -9.53
N PRO A 17 -6.66 13.51 -10.15
CA PRO A 17 -5.46 13.17 -10.91
C PRO A 17 -4.38 12.48 -10.09
N GLN A 18 -4.14 12.93 -8.86
CA GLN A 18 -3.17 12.31 -7.96
C GLN A 18 -3.61 10.91 -7.55
N ALA A 19 -4.90 10.75 -7.22
CA ALA A 19 -5.45 9.46 -6.84
C ALA A 19 -5.37 8.47 -8.00
N THR A 20 -5.67 8.92 -9.21
CA THR A 20 -5.61 8.09 -10.42
C THR A 20 -4.18 7.64 -10.70
N GLU A 21 -3.21 8.53 -10.54
CA GLU A 21 -1.80 8.17 -10.73
C GLU A 21 -1.35 7.12 -9.72
N LEU A 22 -1.73 7.28 -8.46
CA LEU A 22 -1.44 6.28 -7.43
C LEU A 22 -2.04 4.93 -7.82
N LEU A 23 -3.32 4.90 -8.18
CA LEU A 23 -4.00 3.66 -8.57
C LEU A 23 -3.35 3.02 -9.79
N ARG A 24 -2.91 3.83 -10.75
CA ARG A 24 -2.21 3.32 -11.94
C ARG A 24 -0.92 2.59 -11.55
N GLN A 25 -0.16 3.16 -10.63
CA GLN A 25 1.06 2.54 -10.13
C GLN A 25 0.79 1.24 -9.40
N LEU A 26 -0.37 1.11 -8.77
CA LEU A 26 -0.74 -0.07 -8.02
C LEU A 26 -1.43 -1.16 -8.86
N ALA A 27 -1.89 -0.82 -10.07
CA ALA A 27 -2.72 -1.70 -10.89
C ALA A 27 -1.88 -2.74 -11.65
N ASN A 28 -1.15 -3.56 -10.91
CA ASN A 28 -0.32 -4.64 -11.44
C ASN A 28 -0.17 -5.71 -10.36
N PRO A 29 -0.45 -6.99 -10.67
CA PRO A 29 -0.38 -8.04 -9.65
C PRO A 29 0.97 -8.13 -8.95
N ASN A 30 2.07 -8.03 -9.70
CA ASN A 30 3.40 -8.14 -9.11
C ASN A 30 3.70 -6.94 -8.21
N ARG A 31 3.30 -5.75 -8.60
CA ARG A 31 3.48 -4.56 -7.77
C ARG A 31 2.69 -4.66 -6.47
N LEU A 32 1.45 -5.13 -6.54
CA LEU A 32 0.64 -5.34 -5.34
C LEU A 32 1.30 -6.32 -4.39
N LEU A 33 1.80 -7.44 -4.90
CA LEU A 33 2.47 -8.44 -4.08
C LEU A 33 3.74 -7.88 -3.43
N ILE A 34 4.54 -7.14 -4.19
CA ILE A 34 5.75 -6.50 -3.66
C ILE A 34 5.40 -5.54 -2.54
N LEU A 35 4.45 -4.64 -2.80
CA LEU A 35 4.08 -3.61 -1.82
C LEU A 35 3.45 -4.20 -0.56
N CYS A 36 2.58 -5.20 -0.70
CA CYS A 36 2.03 -5.90 0.45
C CYS A 36 3.12 -6.56 1.29
N HIS A 37 4.11 -7.13 0.63
CA HIS A 37 5.17 -7.85 1.32
C HIS A 37 6.11 -6.89 2.09
N ILE A 38 6.53 -5.80 1.44
CA ILE A 38 7.39 -4.81 2.10
C ILE A 38 6.62 -3.93 3.10
N ALA A 39 5.30 -3.88 3.03
CA ALA A 39 4.49 -3.18 4.02
C ALA A 39 4.54 -3.87 5.39
N GLN A 40 4.74 -5.17 5.40
CA GLN A 40 4.89 -5.91 6.64
C GLN A 40 6.22 -5.62 7.31
N GLU A 41 7.25 -5.62 6.49
CA GLU A 41 8.62 -5.50 6.95
C GLU A 41 9.51 -5.19 5.75
N GLU A 42 10.54 -4.41 5.96
CA GLU A 42 11.56 -4.15 4.95
C GLU A 42 12.17 -5.45 4.43
N ARG A 43 12.34 -5.55 3.09
CA ARG A 43 12.81 -6.77 2.44
C ARG A 43 13.94 -6.46 1.45
N SER A 44 14.89 -7.39 1.34
CA SER A 44 15.91 -7.33 0.30
C SER A 44 15.36 -7.87 -1.02
N VAL A 45 16.05 -7.58 -2.13
CA VAL A 45 15.68 -8.11 -3.45
C VAL A 45 15.67 -9.65 -3.43
N GLY A 46 16.66 -10.26 -2.81
CA GLY A 46 16.74 -11.72 -2.70
C GLY A 46 15.56 -12.32 -1.94
N GLN A 47 15.16 -11.67 -0.87
CA GLN A 47 13.98 -12.11 -0.09
C GLN A 47 12.70 -11.98 -0.91
N LEU A 48 12.53 -10.88 -1.63
CA LEU A 48 11.36 -10.67 -2.49
C LEU A 48 11.30 -11.71 -3.61
N GLU A 49 12.42 -11.98 -4.25
CA GLU A 49 12.51 -12.99 -5.29
C GLU A 49 12.11 -14.36 -4.77
N GLN A 50 12.65 -14.75 -3.64
CA GLN A 50 12.39 -16.04 -3.02
C GLN A 50 10.95 -16.17 -2.54
N ASP A 51 10.46 -15.14 -1.83
CA ASP A 51 9.13 -15.20 -1.20
C ASP A 51 7.99 -15.06 -2.19
N LEU A 52 8.16 -14.24 -3.22
CA LEU A 52 7.10 -13.94 -4.17
C LEU A 52 7.19 -14.76 -5.46
N GLY A 53 8.33 -15.37 -5.74
CA GLY A 53 8.54 -16.12 -6.96
C GLY A 53 8.58 -15.27 -8.23
N ILE A 54 8.80 -13.98 -8.09
CA ILE A 54 8.93 -13.06 -9.23
C ILE A 54 10.37 -13.11 -9.71
N ARG A 55 10.56 -13.51 -10.97
CA ARG A 55 11.88 -13.72 -11.54
C ARG A 55 12.53 -12.42 -12.03
N GLN A 56 13.86 -12.43 -12.05
CA GLN A 56 14.64 -11.39 -12.70
C GLN A 56 14.60 -11.58 -14.23
N PRO A 57 14.69 -10.50 -15.03
CA PRO A 57 14.88 -9.11 -14.61
C PRO A 57 13.57 -8.39 -14.23
N GLY A 58 12.44 -9.04 -14.30
CA GLY A 58 11.13 -8.44 -14.05
C GLY A 58 11.01 -7.80 -12.66
N LEU A 59 11.50 -8.47 -11.62
CA LEU A 59 11.47 -7.94 -10.27
C LEU A 59 12.25 -6.63 -10.16
N SER A 60 13.47 -6.59 -10.68
CA SER A 60 14.28 -5.37 -10.64
C SER A 60 13.64 -4.21 -11.39
N GLN A 61 12.98 -4.51 -12.51
CA GLN A 61 12.26 -3.48 -13.27
C GLN A 61 11.10 -2.91 -12.46
N GLN A 62 10.31 -3.78 -11.83
CA GLN A 62 9.18 -3.34 -11.00
C GLN A 62 9.67 -2.50 -9.82
N LEU A 63 10.73 -2.92 -9.16
CA LEU A 63 11.29 -2.19 -8.03
C LEU A 63 11.84 -0.82 -8.47
N ALA A 64 12.49 -0.75 -9.62
CA ALA A 64 13.01 0.51 -10.16
C ALA A 64 11.86 1.49 -10.45
N GLU A 65 10.78 1.00 -11.05
CA GLU A 65 9.61 1.82 -11.35
C GLU A 65 8.92 2.32 -10.08
N LEU A 66 8.77 1.46 -9.08
CA LEU A 66 8.18 1.82 -7.80
C LEU A 66 9.04 2.85 -7.06
N ARG A 67 10.35 2.71 -7.13
CA ARG A 67 11.26 3.67 -6.53
C ARG A 67 11.20 5.01 -7.25
N GLN A 68 11.18 4.99 -8.58
CA GLN A 68 11.11 6.20 -9.40
C GLN A 68 9.81 6.97 -9.16
N SER A 69 8.70 6.27 -8.96
CA SER A 69 7.41 6.88 -8.65
C SER A 69 7.27 7.33 -7.19
N GLY A 70 8.27 7.06 -6.34
CA GLY A 70 8.25 7.48 -4.95
C GLY A 70 7.44 6.59 -4.00
N LEU A 71 6.98 5.43 -4.46
CA LEU A 71 6.20 4.52 -3.62
C LEU A 71 7.07 3.72 -2.67
N VAL A 72 8.31 3.45 -3.05
CA VAL A 72 9.26 2.72 -2.21
C VAL A 72 10.54 3.51 -2.03
N LYS A 73 11.25 3.21 -0.96
CA LYS A 73 12.57 3.76 -0.66
C LYS A 73 13.53 2.61 -0.39
N THR A 74 14.82 2.88 -0.50
CA THR A 74 15.85 1.88 -0.31
C THR A 74 16.80 2.27 0.79
N ARG A 75 17.38 1.25 1.40
CA ARG A 75 18.46 1.37 2.37
C ARG A 75 19.52 0.34 2.01
N ARG A 76 20.76 0.74 2.03
CA ARG A 76 21.86 -0.19 1.80
C ARG A 76 22.48 -0.62 3.13
N GLU A 77 22.66 -1.92 3.28
CA GLU A 77 23.38 -2.49 4.42
C GLU A 77 24.33 -3.56 3.87
N SER A 78 25.63 -3.34 4.00
CA SER A 78 26.65 -4.19 3.37
C SER A 78 26.43 -4.29 1.87
N ARG A 79 26.23 -5.51 1.37
CA ARG A 79 26.02 -5.77 -0.07
C ARG A 79 24.54 -5.84 -0.44
N SER A 80 23.66 -5.74 0.55
CA SER A 80 22.23 -5.89 0.35
C SER A 80 21.53 -4.54 0.28
N ILE A 81 20.56 -4.45 -0.61
CA ILE A 81 19.66 -3.30 -0.71
C ILE A 81 18.31 -3.74 -0.18
N PHE A 82 17.78 -3.00 0.79
CA PHE A 82 16.48 -3.26 1.39
C PHE A 82 15.46 -2.24 0.90
N TYR A 83 14.27 -2.73 0.65
CA TYR A 83 13.15 -1.92 0.16
C TYR A 83 12.08 -1.82 1.23
N SER A 84 11.51 -0.62 1.37
CA SER A 84 10.40 -0.35 2.28
C SER A 84 9.44 0.65 1.62
N ILE A 85 8.22 0.73 2.14
CA ILE A 85 7.23 1.66 1.61
C ILE A 85 7.58 3.09 2.02
N ALA A 86 7.55 4.00 1.05
CA ALA A 86 7.80 5.43 1.27
C ALA A 86 6.53 6.28 1.26
N ASP A 87 5.45 5.78 0.67
CA ASP A 87 4.20 6.53 0.50
C ASP A 87 3.11 5.97 1.42
N ASP A 88 2.69 6.78 2.39
CA ASP A 88 1.65 6.39 3.35
C ASP A 88 0.30 6.10 2.69
N ARG A 89 0.01 6.75 1.58
CA ARG A 89 -1.22 6.51 0.83
C ARG A 89 -1.22 5.12 0.22
N ALA A 90 -0.10 4.69 -0.33
CA ALA A 90 0.06 3.34 -0.86
C ALA A 90 -0.12 2.30 0.26
N GLU A 91 0.47 2.56 1.41
CA GLU A 91 0.33 1.68 2.56
C GLU A 91 -1.13 1.56 3.00
N ALA A 92 -1.86 2.68 3.06
CA ALA A 92 -3.27 2.69 3.41
C ALA A 92 -4.13 1.91 2.41
N VAL A 93 -3.84 2.04 1.11
CA VAL A 93 -4.54 1.27 0.08
C VAL A 93 -4.25 -0.23 0.21
N MET A 94 -3.01 -0.60 0.51
CA MET A 94 -2.66 -2.00 0.73
C MET A 94 -3.41 -2.59 1.92
N ALA A 95 -3.51 -1.83 3.02
CA ALA A 95 -4.28 -2.25 4.19
C ALA A 95 -5.75 -2.48 3.84
N MET A 96 -6.33 -1.59 3.06
CA MET A 96 -7.72 -1.70 2.63
C MET A 96 -7.95 -2.91 1.74
N LEU A 97 -7.06 -3.14 0.78
CA LEU A 97 -7.15 -4.31 -0.10
C LEU A 97 -7.03 -5.61 0.68
N TYR A 98 -6.14 -5.65 1.65
CA TYR A 98 -6.01 -6.81 2.54
C TYR A 98 -7.33 -7.08 3.27
N GLU A 99 -7.96 -6.05 3.81
CA GLU A 99 -9.25 -6.19 4.51
C GLU A 99 -10.35 -6.68 3.56
N ILE A 100 -10.38 -6.19 2.32
CA ILE A 100 -11.41 -6.55 1.34
C ILE A 100 -11.25 -7.99 0.87
N PHE A 101 -10.03 -8.41 0.56
CA PHE A 101 -9.78 -9.69 -0.12
C PHE A 101 -9.31 -10.81 0.79
N CYS A 102 -8.73 -10.51 1.94
CA CYS A 102 -8.14 -11.50 2.84
C CYS A 102 -8.87 -11.63 4.16
N LYS A 103 -9.77 -10.70 4.48
CA LYS A 103 -10.59 -10.72 5.68
C LYS A 103 -12.06 -10.55 5.33
N ASP A 104 -12.92 -10.55 6.35
CA ASP A 104 -14.36 -10.37 6.17
C ASP A 104 -14.67 -8.95 5.65
N ALA A 105 -15.15 -8.89 4.43
CA ALA A 105 -15.53 -7.63 3.78
C ALA A 105 -16.62 -6.88 4.57
N ARG A 106 -17.49 -7.60 5.29
CA ARG A 106 -18.52 -6.98 6.13
C ARG A 106 -17.90 -6.19 7.27
N ALA A 107 -16.82 -6.70 7.86
CA ALA A 107 -16.11 -6.01 8.92
C ALA A 107 -15.50 -4.71 8.41
N LEU A 108 -14.94 -4.71 7.21
CA LEU A 108 -14.39 -3.50 6.59
C LEU A 108 -15.50 -2.47 6.33
N THR A 109 -16.61 -2.89 5.74
CA THR A 109 -17.75 -2.02 5.45
C THR A 109 -18.25 -1.33 6.72
N ARG A 110 -18.32 -2.09 7.81
CA ARG A 110 -18.71 -1.55 9.11
C ARG A 110 -17.71 -0.50 9.61
N LYS A 111 -16.42 -0.80 9.53
CA LYS A 111 -15.36 0.10 9.95
C LYS A 111 -15.37 1.41 9.15
N VAL A 112 -15.53 1.32 7.85
CA VAL A 112 -15.60 2.49 6.97
C VAL A 112 -16.82 3.34 7.32
N ARG A 113 -17.96 2.70 7.54
CA ARG A 113 -19.19 3.41 7.92
C ARG A 113 -19.06 4.12 9.25
N ASP A 114 -18.49 3.46 10.25
CA ASP A 114 -18.34 3.99 11.59
C ASP A 114 -17.27 5.09 11.65
N ALA A 115 -16.28 5.05 10.78
CA ALA A 115 -15.21 6.03 10.70
C ALA A 115 -15.53 7.21 9.77
N ALA A 116 -16.58 7.11 8.96
CA ALA A 116 -16.88 8.09 7.91
C ALA A 116 -16.94 9.56 8.38
N PRO A 117 -17.47 9.89 9.54
CA PRO A 117 -17.42 11.26 10.03
C PRO A 117 -16.17 11.60 10.84
N ALA A 118 -15.31 10.64 11.07
CA ALA A 118 -14.15 10.87 11.89
C ALA A 118 -13.06 11.61 11.13
N THR A 119 -12.35 12.46 11.82
CA THR A 119 -11.13 13.06 11.31
C THR A 119 -10.19 11.97 10.79
N VAL A 120 -9.54 12.26 9.68
CA VAL A 120 -8.52 11.37 9.15
C VAL A 120 -7.52 11.08 10.26
N PRO A 121 -7.38 9.81 10.67
CA PRO A 121 -6.40 9.49 11.70
C PRO A 121 -5.02 9.85 11.22
N GLY A 122 -4.22 10.40 12.10
CA GLY A 122 -2.82 10.66 11.80
C GLY A 122 -2.13 9.37 11.39
N GLY A 123 -1.23 9.50 10.40
CA GLY A 123 -0.66 8.34 9.72
C GLY A 123 -0.02 7.27 10.59
N GLU A 124 0.46 7.62 11.77
CA GLU A 124 1.13 6.66 12.65
C GLU A 124 0.20 5.55 13.17
N GLY A 125 -1.04 5.89 13.46
CA GLY A 125 -2.00 4.92 13.96
C GLY A 125 -2.39 3.88 12.92
N ASP A 126 -2.47 4.29 11.68
CA ASP A 126 -2.91 3.41 10.60
C ASP A 126 -1.82 2.44 10.15
N ALA A 127 -0.59 2.91 10.11
CA ALA A 127 0.54 2.05 9.81
C ALA A 127 0.67 0.91 10.83
N ALA A 128 0.51 1.24 12.11
CA ALA A 128 0.56 0.24 13.17
C ALA A 128 -0.59 -0.78 13.06
N ARG A 129 -1.78 -0.34 12.66
CA ARG A 129 -2.91 -1.23 12.41
C ARG A 129 -2.66 -2.17 11.26
N PHE A 130 -2.11 -1.65 10.18
CA PHE A 130 -1.81 -2.47 9.02
C PHE A 130 -0.81 -3.57 9.38
N ALA A 131 0.24 -3.24 10.09
CA ALA A 131 1.26 -4.20 10.52
C ALA A 131 0.68 -5.32 11.40
N ARG A 132 -0.39 -5.04 12.15
CA ARG A 132 -1.07 -6.05 12.99
C ARG A 132 -2.06 -6.89 12.20
N ILE A 133 -2.61 -6.35 11.13
CA ILE A 133 -3.62 -7.01 10.31
C ILE A 133 -3.00 -8.10 9.45
N ILE A 134 -1.80 -7.87 8.95
CA ILE A 134 -1.09 -8.83 8.13
C ILE A 134 -0.45 -9.87 9.05
N PRO A 135 -0.84 -11.13 8.95
CA PRO A 135 -0.28 -12.16 9.83
C PRO A 135 1.20 -12.36 9.56
N ASP A 136 1.93 -12.52 10.63
CA ASP A 136 3.33 -12.93 10.58
C ASP A 136 3.43 -14.30 9.91
N ARG A 137 4.41 -14.44 9.07
CA ARG A 137 4.69 -15.73 8.43
C ARG A 137 5.77 -16.48 9.19
#